data_145c8e20c327f46dc07542f4cf82b69f
#
_entry.id   145c8e20c327f46dc07542f4cf82b69f
#
_cell.length_a   1.000
_cell.length_b   1.000
_cell.length_c   1.000
_cell.angle_alpha   90.00
_cell.angle_beta   90.00
_cell.angle_gamma   90.00
#
_symmetry.space_group_name_H-M   'P 1'
#
loop_
_entity.id
_entity.type
_entity.pdbx_description
1 polymer ?
#
loop_
_entity_poly.entity_id
_entity_poly.type
_entity_poly.pdbx_seq_one_letter_code
_entity_poly.pdbx_strand_id
1 'polypeptide(L)'
;MTEPLSVQQMAQRLKSADNILILCHKNPDGDTVGCGSALYYALKALDKNAAVLCSDTVPARYAFTNAHLFKGEFEPETVVAVDVAGLQLFGEGNGVPRYSRHVDLCIDHHAGNSGYADFTLLDGSAAAAAELMYRVILEMGVDITPHIADCLYTGVATDTGCFRFSATTANTHLVAAKLIEAGCHVEELNTLLFDTKPRARMEAERIARNHLEYYLDGRCALIYLTRDEIEQTGVDPADLEELTSLPISIEGVKVGLTLRQQPGGSYRISVRTAKGVDACAIARRLGGGGHNRAAGCELLGNLENAKNAILAEVEAELDAPQEDA
;
A
#
# COMPACT_ATOMS: atom_id res chain seq x y z
N MET A 1 9.97 -3.90 -24.26
CA MET A 1 9.65 -5.04 -23.35
C MET A 1 10.79 -5.15 -22.37
N THR A 2 10.50 -5.22 -21.10
CA THR A 2 11.51 -5.38 -20.04
C THR A 2 12.23 -6.72 -20.15
N GLU A 3 13.50 -6.77 -19.77
CA GLU A 3 14.25 -8.02 -19.65
C GLU A 3 14.13 -8.54 -18.21
N PRO A 4 13.66 -9.79 -18.01
CA PRO A 4 13.54 -10.35 -16.67
C PRO A 4 14.92 -10.69 -16.11
N LEU A 5 15.12 -10.38 -14.83
CA LEU A 5 16.35 -10.69 -14.10
C LEU A 5 16.10 -11.70 -12.97
N SER A 6 17.12 -12.52 -12.72
CA SER A 6 17.24 -13.26 -11.46
C SER A 6 17.71 -12.34 -10.34
N VAL A 7 17.57 -12.79 -9.09
CA VAL A 7 18.08 -12.09 -7.89
C VAL A 7 19.58 -11.80 -8.03
N GLN A 8 20.37 -12.78 -8.50
CA GLN A 8 21.82 -12.65 -8.70
C GLN A 8 22.17 -11.59 -9.76
N GLN A 9 21.44 -11.58 -10.88
CA GLN A 9 21.66 -10.59 -11.94
C GLN A 9 21.30 -9.18 -11.47
N MET A 10 20.18 -9.01 -10.73
CA MET A 10 19.79 -7.74 -10.15
C MET A 10 20.85 -7.24 -9.17
N ALA A 11 21.30 -8.08 -8.23
CA ALA A 11 22.35 -7.75 -7.28
C ALA A 11 23.66 -7.33 -7.97
N GLN A 12 24.07 -8.04 -9.04
CA GLN A 12 25.26 -7.69 -9.80
C GLN A 12 25.16 -6.33 -10.48
N ARG A 13 24.00 -6.00 -11.07
CA ARG A 13 23.76 -4.68 -11.67
C ARG A 13 23.83 -3.57 -10.62
N LEU A 14 23.17 -3.74 -9.48
CA LEU A 14 23.23 -2.77 -8.39
C LEU A 14 24.65 -2.56 -7.84
N LYS A 15 25.43 -3.64 -7.74
CA LYS A 15 26.86 -3.55 -7.33
C LYS A 15 27.73 -2.82 -8.32
N SER A 16 27.45 -2.90 -9.60
CA SER A 16 28.20 -2.22 -10.65
C SER A 16 27.76 -0.78 -10.90
N ALA A 17 26.57 -0.40 -10.45
CA ALA A 17 26.02 0.94 -10.59
C ALA A 17 26.58 1.92 -9.54
N ASP A 18 26.47 3.21 -9.83
CA ASP A 18 26.68 4.30 -8.88
C ASP A 18 25.71 5.46 -9.20
N ASN A 19 25.72 6.54 -8.40
CA ASN A 19 24.79 7.65 -8.53
C ASN A 19 23.34 7.16 -8.72
N ILE A 20 22.88 6.32 -7.76
CA ILE A 20 21.64 5.57 -7.87
C ILE A 20 20.48 6.36 -7.28
N LEU A 21 19.44 6.61 -8.08
CA LEU A 21 18.19 7.18 -7.64
C LEU A 21 17.13 6.07 -7.48
N ILE A 22 16.63 5.90 -6.25
CA ILE A 22 15.63 4.91 -5.90
C ILE A 22 14.26 5.58 -5.91
N LEU A 23 13.37 5.16 -6.80
CA LEU A 23 12.00 5.69 -6.93
C LEU A 23 11.00 4.82 -6.16
N CYS A 24 10.21 5.46 -5.30
CA CYS A 24 9.04 4.91 -4.62
C CYS A 24 7.75 5.37 -5.33
N HIS A 25 6.64 4.64 -5.13
CA HIS A 25 5.35 5.04 -5.68
C HIS A 25 4.71 6.21 -4.93
N LYS A 26 3.74 6.90 -5.58
CA LYS A 26 2.89 7.93 -4.95
C LYS A 26 2.05 7.30 -3.83
N ASN A 27 1.67 8.12 -2.83
CA ASN A 27 1.02 7.63 -1.61
C ASN A 27 1.82 6.48 -0.98
N PRO A 28 3.11 6.70 -0.64
CA PRO A 28 4.03 5.65 -0.29
C PRO A 28 3.57 4.89 0.96
N ASP A 29 3.53 3.58 0.85
CA ASP A 29 3.23 2.66 1.94
C ASP A 29 4.50 2.06 2.57
N GLY A 30 4.31 1.05 3.43
CA GLY A 30 5.44 0.46 4.14
C GLY A 30 6.36 -0.39 3.27
N ASP A 31 5.85 -1.00 2.18
CA ASP A 31 6.69 -1.84 1.34
C ASP A 31 7.60 -1.00 0.43
N THR A 32 7.05 -0.02 -0.27
CA THR A 32 7.89 0.84 -1.12
C THR A 32 8.90 1.66 -0.30
N VAL A 33 8.50 2.20 0.88
CA VAL A 33 9.39 2.97 1.77
C VAL A 33 10.44 2.06 2.40
N GLY A 34 10.02 0.89 2.88
CA GLY A 34 10.91 -0.11 3.47
C GLY A 34 11.93 -0.63 2.48
N CYS A 35 11.51 -1.02 1.28
CA CYS A 35 12.40 -1.45 0.20
C CYS A 35 13.38 -0.35 -0.24
N GLY A 36 12.87 0.86 -0.47
CA GLY A 36 13.70 1.99 -0.88
C GLY A 36 14.76 2.34 0.16
N SER A 37 14.37 2.35 1.43
CA SER A 37 15.29 2.62 2.54
C SER A 37 16.31 1.49 2.74
N ALA A 38 15.88 0.24 2.71
CA ALA A 38 16.78 -0.91 2.84
C ALA A 38 17.82 -0.94 1.72
N LEU A 39 17.41 -0.71 0.47
CA LEU A 39 18.31 -0.62 -0.67
C LEU A 39 19.29 0.55 -0.51
N TYR A 40 18.80 1.72 -0.09
CA TYR A 40 19.67 2.88 0.20
C TYR A 40 20.78 2.51 1.17
N TYR A 41 20.46 1.91 2.32
CA TYR A 41 21.48 1.54 3.31
C TYR A 41 22.41 0.43 2.82
N ALA A 42 21.90 -0.52 2.06
CA ALA A 42 22.74 -1.55 1.45
C ALA A 42 23.73 -0.96 0.44
N LEU A 43 23.32 0.01 -0.37
CA LEU A 43 24.20 0.72 -1.30
C LEU A 43 25.23 1.59 -0.57
N LYS A 44 24.83 2.25 0.51
CA LYS A 44 25.77 3.01 1.37
C LYS A 44 26.82 2.11 2.00
N ALA A 45 26.48 0.88 2.41
CA ALA A 45 27.44 -0.10 2.93
C ALA A 45 28.48 -0.54 1.88
N LEU A 46 28.19 -0.35 0.59
CA LEU A 46 29.09 -0.57 -0.53
C LEU A 46 29.78 0.72 -1.04
N ASP A 47 29.73 1.80 -0.25
CA ASP A 47 30.30 3.13 -0.58
C ASP A 47 29.69 3.75 -1.85
N LYS A 48 28.46 3.36 -2.23
CA LYS A 48 27.75 3.90 -3.38
C LYS A 48 27.08 5.24 -3.05
N ASN A 49 26.98 6.11 -4.05
CA ASN A 49 26.16 7.30 -3.96
C ASN A 49 24.73 6.94 -4.31
N ALA A 50 23.79 7.16 -3.37
CA ALA A 50 22.39 6.80 -3.55
C ALA A 50 21.47 7.74 -2.78
N ALA A 51 20.23 7.91 -3.25
CA ALA A 51 19.16 8.62 -2.56
C ALA A 51 17.79 8.07 -2.96
N VAL A 52 16.78 8.32 -2.13
CA VAL A 52 15.39 7.91 -2.36
C VAL A 52 14.56 9.10 -2.83
N LEU A 53 13.67 8.90 -3.78
CA LEU A 53 12.74 9.92 -4.26
C LEU A 53 11.32 9.38 -4.33
N CYS A 54 10.39 10.11 -3.75
CA CYS A 54 8.96 9.88 -3.83
C CYS A 54 8.24 11.17 -4.21
N SER A 55 7.15 11.09 -4.99
CA SER A 55 6.35 12.26 -5.36
C SER A 55 5.63 12.89 -4.16
N ASP A 56 5.24 12.07 -3.21
CA ASP A 56 4.48 12.49 -2.04
C ASP A 56 5.33 12.44 -0.76
N THR A 57 4.84 13.11 0.27
CA THR A 57 5.46 13.06 1.59
C THR A 57 5.37 11.66 2.17
N VAL A 58 6.51 11.14 2.61
CA VAL A 58 6.55 9.87 3.34
C VAL A 58 5.78 10.01 4.66
N PRO A 59 4.79 9.15 4.95
CA PRO A 59 4.03 9.21 6.19
C PRO A 59 4.92 9.17 7.44
N ALA A 60 4.56 9.97 8.46
CA ALA A 60 5.36 10.13 9.68
C ALA A 60 5.65 8.79 10.40
N ARG A 61 4.76 7.81 10.29
CA ARG A 61 4.95 6.47 10.85
C ARG A 61 6.14 5.70 10.25
N TYR A 62 6.63 6.10 9.08
CA TYR A 62 7.82 5.54 8.44
C TYR A 62 9.07 6.41 8.60
N ALA A 63 9.00 7.52 9.36
CA ALA A 63 10.14 8.44 9.53
C ALA A 63 11.38 7.77 10.13
N PHE A 64 11.21 6.68 10.88
CA PHE A 64 12.33 5.92 11.46
C PHE A 64 13.25 5.30 10.40
N THR A 65 12.76 5.05 9.18
CA THR A 65 13.58 4.49 8.09
C THR A 65 14.71 5.43 7.69
N ASN A 66 14.52 6.75 7.86
CA ASN A 66 15.52 7.80 7.79
C ASN A 66 16.48 7.73 6.57
N ALA A 67 16.01 7.18 5.45
CA ALA A 67 16.79 7.19 4.22
C ALA A 67 16.94 8.61 3.70
N HIS A 68 18.09 8.89 3.06
CA HIS A 68 18.33 10.19 2.47
C HIS A 68 17.40 10.46 1.30
N LEU A 69 16.57 11.49 1.42
CA LEU A 69 15.69 11.93 0.35
C LEU A 69 16.44 12.82 -0.63
N PHE A 70 16.35 12.49 -1.91
CA PHE A 70 17.00 13.19 -3.00
C PHE A 70 16.55 14.65 -3.12
N LYS A 71 17.53 15.57 -3.18
CA LYS A 71 17.31 17.01 -3.31
C LYS A 71 18.00 17.61 -4.54
N GLY A 72 18.45 16.75 -5.47
CA GLY A 72 19.15 17.18 -6.67
C GLY A 72 20.66 17.36 -6.47
N GLU A 73 21.25 16.70 -5.47
CA GLU A 73 22.67 16.83 -5.11
C GLU A 73 23.63 16.10 -6.05
N PHE A 74 23.12 15.20 -6.91
CA PHE A 74 23.88 14.53 -7.97
C PHE A 74 23.01 14.30 -9.21
N GLU A 75 23.61 14.05 -10.36
CA GLU A 75 22.87 13.57 -11.55
C GLU A 75 22.82 12.06 -11.51
N PRO A 76 21.60 11.45 -11.46
CA PRO A 76 21.46 10.01 -11.42
C PRO A 76 21.98 9.33 -12.71
N GLU A 77 22.80 8.29 -12.54
CA GLU A 77 23.27 7.43 -13.62
C GLU A 77 22.45 6.15 -13.74
N THR A 78 21.81 5.76 -12.65
CA THR A 78 20.93 4.58 -12.59
C THR A 78 19.67 4.91 -11.81
N VAL A 79 18.52 4.65 -12.41
CA VAL A 79 17.19 4.82 -11.78
C VAL A 79 16.61 3.45 -11.47
N VAL A 80 16.31 3.22 -10.18
CA VAL A 80 15.77 1.94 -9.67
C VAL A 80 14.38 2.19 -9.10
N ALA A 81 13.38 1.51 -9.61
CA ALA A 81 12.04 1.51 -9.02
C ALA A 81 11.87 0.33 -8.05
N VAL A 82 11.25 0.56 -6.91
CA VAL A 82 10.96 -0.48 -5.92
C VAL A 82 9.47 -0.49 -5.60
N ASP A 83 8.84 -1.65 -5.74
CA ASP A 83 7.43 -1.85 -5.45
C ASP A 83 6.50 -0.93 -6.28
N VAL A 84 6.76 -0.83 -7.58
CA VAL A 84 5.98 0.01 -8.51
C VAL A 84 5.50 -0.81 -9.70
N ALA A 85 4.20 -1.07 -9.78
CA ALA A 85 3.61 -1.90 -10.83
C ALA A 85 3.50 -1.20 -12.21
N GLY A 86 3.60 0.13 -12.27
CA GLY A 86 3.48 0.86 -13.53
C GLY A 86 3.71 2.36 -13.41
N LEU A 87 4.02 3.01 -14.53
CA LEU A 87 4.40 4.42 -14.62
C LEU A 87 3.42 5.39 -13.94
N GLN A 88 2.11 5.10 -13.99
CA GLN A 88 1.06 5.94 -13.40
C GLN A 88 1.12 6.02 -11.87
N LEU A 89 1.91 5.12 -11.24
CA LEU A 89 2.08 5.08 -9.80
C LEU A 89 3.21 5.96 -9.28
N PHE A 90 4.05 6.53 -10.14
CA PHE A 90 5.13 7.41 -9.69
C PHE A 90 4.65 8.77 -9.19
N GLY A 91 3.50 9.29 -9.68
CA GLY A 91 2.99 10.62 -9.32
C GLY A 91 3.74 11.78 -9.97
N GLU A 92 3.34 13.01 -9.63
CA GLU A 92 3.80 14.24 -10.31
C GLU A 92 4.67 15.15 -9.43
N GLY A 93 4.71 14.87 -8.10
CA GLY A 93 5.40 15.71 -7.12
C GLY A 93 6.92 15.55 -7.13
N ASN A 94 7.60 16.44 -6.41
CA ASN A 94 9.03 16.40 -6.08
C ASN A 94 10.00 16.18 -7.26
N GLY A 95 9.56 16.49 -8.50
CA GLY A 95 10.38 16.30 -9.70
C GLY A 95 10.51 14.86 -10.18
N VAL A 96 9.76 13.92 -9.62
CA VAL A 96 9.73 12.51 -10.05
C VAL A 96 9.53 12.34 -11.54
N PRO A 97 8.65 13.10 -12.25
CA PRO A 97 8.46 12.94 -13.70
C PRO A 97 9.73 13.16 -14.55
N ARG A 98 10.73 13.87 -14.01
CA ARG A 98 12.03 14.01 -14.70
C ARG A 98 12.77 12.69 -14.81
N TYR A 99 12.69 11.87 -13.77
CA TYR A 99 13.48 10.64 -13.62
C TYR A 99 12.69 9.38 -13.97
N SER A 100 11.37 9.37 -13.77
CA SER A 100 10.52 8.20 -14.07
C SER A 100 10.22 7.98 -15.56
N ARG A 101 10.70 8.88 -16.44
CA ARG A 101 10.58 8.69 -17.91
C ARG A 101 11.41 7.52 -18.43
N HIS A 102 12.49 7.21 -17.77
CA HIS A 102 13.36 6.08 -18.06
C HIS A 102 13.77 5.46 -16.73
N VAL A 103 13.47 4.19 -16.56
CA VAL A 103 13.78 3.41 -15.36
C VAL A 103 14.64 2.23 -15.80
N ASP A 104 15.85 2.16 -15.27
CA ASP A 104 16.80 1.12 -15.63
C ASP A 104 16.45 -0.22 -14.99
N LEU A 105 16.13 -0.20 -13.69
CA LEU A 105 15.89 -1.40 -12.89
C LEU A 105 14.55 -1.30 -12.14
N CYS A 106 13.82 -2.42 -12.06
CA CYS A 106 12.61 -2.53 -11.23
C CYS A 106 12.68 -3.80 -10.37
N ILE A 107 12.35 -3.67 -9.09
CA ILE A 107 12.16 -4.79 -8.15
C ILE A 107 10.73 -4.72 -7.68
N ASP A 108 9.90 -5.72 -8.03
CA ASP A 108 8.46 -5.65 -7.80
C ASP A 108 7.86 -7.05 -7.57
N HIS A 109 6.74 -7.10 -6.85
CA HIS A 109 5.99 -8.32 -6.60
C HIS A 109 4.58 -8.31 -7.21
N HIS A 110 4.17 -7.23 -7.83
CA HIS A 110 2.84 -7.12 -8.44
C HIS A 110 2.74 -7.94 -9.73
N ALA A 111 1.91 -8.98 -9.77
CA ALA A 111 1.68 -9.79 -10.97
C ALA A 111 1.22 -8.98 -12.19
N GLY A 112 0.62 -7.80 -11.97
CA GLY A 112 0.18 -6.86 -13.01
C GLY A 112 1.25 -5.84 -13.42
N ASN A 113 2.53 -6.03 -13.09
CA ASN A 113 3.60 -5.12 -13.49
C ASN A 113 3.62 -4.93 -15.01
N SER A 114 3.65 -3.68 -15.46
CA SER A 114 3.52 -3.32 -16.88
C SER A 114 4.82 -3.49 -17.70
N GLY A 115 5.93 -3.87 -17.09
CA GLY A 115 7.21 -4.07 -17.75
C GLY A 115 7.81 -2.78 -18.31
N TYR A 116 7.72 -1.68 -17.57
CA TYR A 116 8.14 -0.34 -17.99
C TYR A 116 9.64 -0.06 -17.86
N ALA A 117 10.34 -0.80 -16.99
CA ALA A 117 11.78 -0.67 -16.79
C ALA A 117 12.55 -1.49 -17.83
N ASP A 118 13.82 -1.13 -18.07
CA ASP A 118 14.68 -1.90 -18.97
C ASP A 118 14.85 -3.34 -18.46
N PHE A 119 15.09 -3.48 -17.15
CA PHE A 119 15.29 -4.77 -16.48
C PHE A 119 14.41 -4.89 -15.26
N THR A 120 13.76 -6.03 -15.08
CA THR A 120 12.83 -6.24 -13.95
C THR A 120 13.11 -7.56 -13.24
N LEU A 121 13.24 -7.50 -11.90
CA LEU A 121 13.09 -8.64 -11.01
C LEU A 121 11.64 -8.65 -10.51
N LEU A 122 10.85 -9.62 -10.99
CA LEU A 122 9.43 -9.76 -10.66
C LEU A 122 9.14 -11.14 -10.07
N ASP A 123 8.47 -11.18 -8.95
CA ASP A 123 7.93 -12.41 -8.36
C ASP A 123 6.52 -12.19 -7.81
N GLY A 124 5.50 -12.41 -8.64
CA GLY A 124 4.09 -12.23 -8.26
C GLY A 124 3.57 -13.21 -7.22
N SER A 125 4.40 -14.16 -6.75
CA SER A 125 4.08 -15.08 -5.64
C SER A 125 4.60 -14.60 -4.29
N ALA A 126 5.48 -13.58 -4.28
CA ALA A 126 5.95 -12.96 -3.05
C ALA A 126 4.85 -12.10 -2.42
N ALA A 127 4.75 -12.10 -1.11
CA ALA A 127 3.75 -11.33 -0.38
C ALA A 127 4.07 -9.83 -0.32
N ALA A 128 5.34 -9.46 -0.55
CA ALA A 128 5.86 -8.10 -0.51
C ALA A 128 7.14 -8.00 -1.37
N ALA A 129 7.41 -6.84 -1.96
CA ALA A 129 8.68 -6.59 -2.65
C ALA A 129 9.88 -6.68 -1.68
N ALA A 130 9.66 -6.46 -0.38
CA ALA A 130 10.65 -6.63 0.67
C ALA A 130 11.21 -8.05 0.76
N GLU A 131 10.46 -9.10 0.39
CA GLU A 131 10.99 -10.47 0.33
C GLU A 131 12.04 -10.62 -0.78
N LEU A 132 11.83 -9.96 -1.93
CA LEU A 132 12.79 -9.95 -3.02
C LEU A 132 14.01 -9.09 -2.64
N MET A 133 13.75 -7.92 -2.07
CA MET A 133 14.79 -6.98 -1.65
C MET A 133 15.73 -7.62 -0.62
N TYR A 134 15.21 -8.38 0.35
CA TYR A 134 16.01 -9.17 1.29
C TYR A 134 17.00 -10.08 0.57
N ARG A 135 16.53 -10.84 -0.44
CA ARG A 135 17.38 -11.76 -1.22
C ARG A 135 18.41 -10.99 -2.05
N VAL A 136 18.02 -9.87 -2.65
CA VAL A 136 18.92 -9.02 -3.44
C VAL A 136 20.05 -8.47 -2.57
N ILE A 137 19.75 -7.95 -1.38
CA ILE A 137 20.75 -7.38 -0.47
C ILE A 137 21.76 -8.47 -0.03
N LEU A 138 21.29 -9.68 0.28
CA LEU A 138 22.19 -10.79 0.60
C LEU A 138 23.12 -11.16 -0.58
N GLU A 139 22.59 -11.23 -1.80
CA GLU A 139 23.38 -11.48 -3.01
C GLU A 139 24.36 -10.35 -3.35
N MET A 140 24.05 -9.12 -2.92
CA MET A 140 25.01 -8.02 -2.97
C MET A 140 26.20 -8.22 -2.02
N GLY A 141 26.12 -9.18 -1.11
CA GLY A 141 27.14 -9.44 -0.08
C GLY A 141 27.11 -8.41 1.05
N VAL A 142 25.95 -7.80 1.29
CA VAL A 142 25.75 -6.85 2.39
C VAL A 142 25.05 -7.54 3.56
N ASP A 143 25.58 -7.33 4.74
CA ASP A 143 24.96 -7.86 5.97
C ASP A 143 23.65 -7.12 6.27
N ILE A 144 22.63 -7.87 6.67
CA ILE A 144 21.37 -7.32 7.14
C ILE A 144 21.58 -6.75 8.54
N THR A 145 21.83 -5.45 8.62
CA THR A 145 21.90 -4.74 9.92
C THR A 145 20.53 -4.66 10.56
N PRO A 146 20.41 -4.44 11.89
CA PRO A 146 19.11 -4.23 12.53
C PRO A 146 18.26 -3.16 11.84
N HIS A 147 18.86 -2.09 11.37
CA HIS A 147 18.13 -1.01 10.67
C HIS A 147 17.63 -1.42 9.28
N ILE A 148 18.43 -2.17 8.50
CA ILE A 148 17.97 -2.75 7.23
C ILE A 148 16.85 -3.76 7.52
N ALA A 149 16.97 -4.54 8.59
CA ALA A 149 15.94 -5.50 9.00
C ALA A 149 14.63 -4.78 9.38
N ASP A 150 14.68 -3.67 10.09
CA ASP A 150 13.51 -2.85 10.42
C ASP A 150 12.80 -2.33 9.16
N CYS A 151 13.57 -1.84 8.19
CA CYS A 151 13.02 -1.38 6.91
C CYS A 151 12.32 -2.51 6.14
N LEU A 152 12.98 -3.67 5.99
CA LEU A 152 12.43 -4.81 5.27
C LEU A 152 11.23 -5.44 5.99
N TYR A 153 11.29 -5.54 7.33
CA TYR A 153 10.18 -6.04 8.13
C TYR A 153 8.95 -5.15 7.98
N THR A 154 9.15 -3.83 7.90
CA THR A 154 8.05 -2.89 7.65
C THR A 154 7.33 -3.21 6.35
N GLY A 155 8.06 -3.46 5.25
CA GLY A 155 7.46 -3.87 3.98
C GLY A 155 6.67 -5.17 4.11
N VAL A 156 7.32 -6.22 4.61
CA VAL A 156 6.67 -7.53 4.80
C VAL A 156 5.42 -7.42 5.68
N ALA A 157 5.51 -6.70 6.81
CA ALA A 157 4.42 -6.61 7.76
C ALA A 157 3.24 -5.78 7.23
N THR A 158 3.50 -4.68 6.53
CA THR A 158 2.41 -3.83 6.00
C THR A 158 1.66 -4.51 4.87
N ASP A 159 2.34 -5.11 3.91
CA ASP A 159 1.72 -5.78 2.76
C ASP A 159 0.96 -7.05 3.12
N THR A 160 1.36 -7.70 4.21
CA THR A 160 0.66 -8.86 4.73
C THR A 160 -0.40 -8.51 5.79
N GLY A 161 -0.57 -7.23 6.13
CA GLY A 161 -1.43 -6.79 7.23
C GLY A 161 -1.03 -7.47 8.54
N CYS A 162 0.25 -7.51 8.85
CA CYS A 162 0.85 -8.26 9.95
C CYS A 162 0.51 -9.76 9.85
N PHE A 163 0.85 -10.35 8.71
CA PHE A 163 0.71 -11.79 8.39
C PHE A 163 -0.73 -12.34 8.37
N ARG A 164 -1.73 -11.47 8.20
CA ARG A 164 -3.16 -11.85 8.20
C ARG A 164 -3.74 -12.03 6.80
N PHE A 165 -3.12 -11.43 5.77
CA PHE A 165 -3.67 -11.48 4.42
C PHE A 165 -3.30 -12.78 3.71
N SER A 166 -4.11 -13.14 2.71
CA SER A 166 -3.96 -14.39 1.95
C SER A 166 -2.68 -14.51 1.12
N ALA A 167 -2.00 -13.38 0.87
CA ALA A 167 -0.69 -13.38 0.21
C ALA A 167 0.42 -13.92 1.10
N THR A 168 0.22 -13.98 2.43
CA THR A 168 1.20 -14.52 3.39
C THR A 168 1.52 -15.98 3.10
N THR A 169 2.80 -16.29 2.88
CA THR A 169 3.30 -17.64 2.57
C THR A 169 4.24 -18.15 3.66
N ALA A 170 4.64 -19.41 3.56
CA ALA A 170 5.70 -19.94 4.41
C ALA A 170 7.04 -19.17 4.23
N ASN A 171 7.36 -18.74 2.98
CA ASN A 171 8.53 -17.94 2.70
C ASN A 171 8.48 -16.58 3.38
N THR A 172 7.32 -15.94 3.42
CA THR A 172 7.09 -14.68 4.14
C THR A 172 7.50 -14.80 5.62
N HIS A 173 7.06 -15.88 6.29
CA HIS A 173 7.46 -16.15 7.67
C HIS A 173 8.95 -16.49 7.83
N LEU A 174 9.56 -17.20 6.87
CA LEU A 174 10.99 -17.48 6.88
C LEU A 174 11.81 -16.19 6.74
N VAL A 175 11.43 -15.29 5.83
CA VAL A 175 12.08 -13.99 5.70
C VAL A 175 11.92 -13.19 6.98
N ALA A 176 10.71 -13.09 7.54
CA ALA A 176 10.49 -12.39 8.81
C ALA A 176 11.34 -12.97 9.95
N ALA A 177 11.44 -14.30 10.06
CA ALA A 177 12.32 -14.94 11.05
C ALA A 177 13.79 -14.54 10.90
N LYS A 178 14.29 -14.45 9.65
CA LYS A 178 15.66 -14.00 9.37
C LYS A 178 15.88 -12.53 9.70
N LEU A 179 14.90 -11.68 9.49
CA LEU A 179 14.95 -10.28 9.88
C LEU A 179 14.98 -10.13 11.41
N ILE A 180 14.22 -10.96 12.13
CA ILE A 180 14.26 -11.03 13.60
C ILE A 180 15.64 -11.49 14.09
N GLU A 181 16.20 -12.54 13.49
CA GLU A 181 17.56 -13.01 13.81
C GLU A 181 18.62 -11.91 13.55
N ALA A 182 18.39 -11.03 12.58
CA ALA A 182 19.26 -9.89 12.27
C ALA A 182 19.07 -8.71 13.26
N GLY A 183 18.16 -8.82 14.22
CA GLY A 183 17.94 -7.82 15.28
C GLY A 183 16.84 -6.80 14.98
N CYS A 184 15.86 -7.16 14.14
CA CYS A 184 14.68 -6.32 13.90
C CYS A 184 13.91 -6.02 15.20
N HIS A 185 13.49 -4.77 15.39
CA HIS A 185 12.74 -4.30 16.56
C HIS A 185 11.22 -4.53 16.37
N VAL A 186 10.82 -5.81 16.32
CA VAL A 186 9.47 -6.24 15.94
C VAL A 186 8.37 -5.66 16.83
N GLU A 187 8.57 -5.63 18.16
CA GLU A 187 7.58 -5.11 19.10
C GLU A 187 7.31 -3.63 18.86
N GLU A 188 8.36 -2.84 18.73
CA GLU A 188 8.28 -1.41 18.47
C GLU A 188 7.62 -1.12 17.11
N LEU A 189 8.01 -1.86 16.07
CA LEU A 189 7.46 -1.70 14.74
C LEU A 189 5.98 -2.09 14.67
N ASN A 190 5.60 -3.22 15.26
CA ASN A 190 4.20 -3.63 15.27
C ASN A 190 3.33 -2.64 16.05
N THR A 191 3.82 -2.18 17.21
CA THR A 191 3.14 -1.13 17.98
C THR A 191 2.96 0.15 17.16
N LEU A 192 4.04 0.61 16.49
CA LEU A 192 4.00 1.84 15.69
C LEU A 192 3.06 1.70 14.47
N LEU A 193 3.16 0.57 13.75
CA LEU A 193 2.50 0.42 12.46
C LEU A 193 1.03 -0.01 12.57
N PHE A 194 0.67 -0.78 13.61
CA PHE A 194 -0.65 -1.41 13.68
C PHE A 194 -1.46 -1.07 14.94
N ASP A 195 -0.81 -0.81 16.07
CA ASP A 195 -1.51 -0.61 17.32
C ASP A 195 -1.66 0.87 17.69
N THR A 196 -0.68 1.71 17.34
CA THR A 196 -0.71 3.15 17.63
C THR A 196 -1.55 3.89 16.60
N LYS A 197 -2.57 4.61 17.08
CA LYS A 197 -3.43 5.44 16.23
C LYS A 197 -3.36 6.91 16.66
N PRO A 198 -3.29 7.86 15.70
CA PRO A 198 -3.42 9.27 16.02
C PRO A 198 -4.75 9.58 16.74
N ARG A 199 -4.74 10.52 17.70
CA ARG A 199 -5.97 10.91 18.42
C ARG A 199 -7.06 11.40 17.47
N ALA A 200 -6.70 12.15 16.42
CA ALA A 200 -7.64 12.62 15.42
C ALA A 200 -8.33 11.44 14.68
N ARG A 201 -7.58 10.39 14.34
CA ARG A 201 -8.14 9.16 13.77
C ARG A 201 -9.07 8.45 14.73
N MET A 202 -8.70 8.33 16.03
CA MET A 202 -9.56 7.71 17.04
C MET A 202 -10.89 8.46 17.19
N GLU A 203 -10.86 9.79 17.10
CA GLU A 203 -12.08 10.60 17.14
C GLU A 203 -12.93 10.42 15.89
N ALA A 204 -12.34 10.39 14.71
CA ALA A 204 -13.05 10.08 13.46
C ALA A 204 -13.66 8.67 13.50
N GLU A 205 -12.93 7.67 14.01
CA GLU A 205 -13.43 6.32 14.21
C GLU A 205 -14.61 6.28 15.19
N ARG A 206 -14.55 7.03 16.29
CA ARG A 206 -15.66 7.14 17.26
C ARG A 206 -16.91 7.71 16.61
N ILE A 207 -16.78 8.78 15.82
CA ILE A 207 -17.91 9.39 15.11
C ILE A 207 -18.48 8.40 14.09
N ALA A 208 -17.63 7.79 13.29
CA ALA A 208 -18.05 6.80 12.28
C ALA A 208 -18.81 5.61 12.91
N ARG A 209 -18.36 5.12 14.08
CA ARG A 209 -19.04 4.05 14.83
C ARG A 209 -20.39 4.49 15.39
N ASN A 210 -20.58 5.76 15.76
CA ASN A 210 -21.89 6.28 16.16
C ASN A 210 -22.89 6.34 14.99
N HIS A 211 -22.39 6.40 13.75
CA HIS A 211 -23.16 6.37 12.51
C HIS A 211 -23.27 4.95 11.92
N LEU A 212 -23.03 3.90 12.71
CA LEU A 212 -23.15 2.53 12.24
C LEU A 212 -24.61 2.15 12.04
N GLU A 213 -24.93 1.74 10.85
CA GLU A 213 -26.25 1.27 10.44
C GLU A 213 -26.16 -0.11 9.81
N TYR A 214 -27.20 -0.93 10.03
CA TYR A 214 -27.30 -2.27 9.46
C TYR A 214 -28.45 -2.37 8.47
N TYR A 215 -28.24 -3.09 7.37
CA TYR A 215 -29.19 -3.30 6.29
C TYR A 215 -29.19 -4.77 5.86
N LEU A 216 -30.22 -5.15 5.11
CA LEU A 216 -30.32 -6.49 4.49
C LEU A 216 -30.14 -7.63 5.51
N ASP A 217 -30.92 -7.57 6.60
CA ASP A 217 -30.86 -8.53 7.72
C ASP A 217 -29.45 -8.66 8.36
N GLY A 218 -28.70 -7.54 8.42
CA GLY A 218 -27.36 -7.49 9.00
C GLY A 218 -26.25 -7.95 8.05
N ARG A 219 -26.56 -8.34 6.81
CA ARG A 219 -25.55 -8.71 5.81
C ARG A 219 -24.76 -7.51 5.28
N CYS A 220 -25.29 -6.29 5.40
CA CYS A 220 -24.63 -5.07 5.04
C CYS A 220 -24.52 -4.14 6.26
N ALA A 221 -23.33 -3.60 6.50
CA ALA A 221 -23.08 -2.57 7.51
C ALA A 221 -22.52 -1.31 6.83
N LEU A 222 -23.01 -0.16 7.28
CA LEU A 222 -22.65 1.14 6.73
C LEU A 222 -22.23 2.09 7.84
N ILE A 223 -21.12 2.81 7.61
CA ILE A 223 -20.72 3.98 8.40
C ILE A 223 -20.58 5.18 7.48
N TYR A 224 -20.73 6.38 8.04
CA TYR A 224 -20.47 7.59 7.27
C TYR A 224 -19.79 8.68 8.10
N LEU A 225 -19.19 9.65 7.41
CA LEU A 225 -18.65 10.87 7.96
C LEU A 225 -19.06 12.03 7.07
N THR A 226 -19.62 13.07 7.68
CA THR A 226 -19.89 14.33 7.02
C THR A 226 -18.62 15.16 6.89
N ARG A 227 -18.63 16.14 6.01
CA ARG A 227 -17.51 17.05 5.81
C ARG A 227 -17.13 17.81 7.09
N ASP A 228 -18.13 18.34 7.79
CA ASP A 228 -17.93 19.10 9.02
C ASP A 228 -17.27 18.22 10.11
N GLU A 229 -17.70 16.97 10.24
CA GLU A 229 -17.13 16.02 11.19
C GLU A 229 -15.67 15.69 10.87
N ILE A 230 -15.34 15.47 9.58
CA ILE A 230 -13.95 15.22 9.13
C ILE A 230 -13.08 16.43 9.49
N GLU A 231 -13.53 17.65 9.17
CA GLU A 231 -12.79 18.88 9.46
C GLU A 231 -12.60 19.13 10.97
N GLN A 232 -13.62 18.87 11.78
CA GLN A 232 -13.55 19.02 13.24
C GLN A 232 -12.54 18.07 13.89
N THR A 233 -12.35 16.87 13.36
CA THR A 233 -11.37 15.92 13.90
C THR A 233 -9.93 16.30 13.55
N GLY A 234 -9.71 17.02 12.46
CA GLY A 234 -8.37 17.27 11.91
C GLY A 234 -7.63 16.02 11.48
N VAL A 235 -8.36 14.94 11.18
CA VAL A 235 -7.79 13.66 10.78
C VAL A 235 -7.09 13.74 9.41
N ASP A 236 -5.93 13.12 9.28
CA ASP A 236 -5.24 13.01 8.01
C ASP A 236 -6.10 12.20 7.02
N PRO A 237 -6.22 12.62 5.74
CA PRO A 237 -6.93 11.86 4.73
C PRO A 237 -6.45 10.41 4.57
N ALA A 238 -5.16 10.12 4.78
CA ALA A 238 -4.62 8.77 4.74
C ALA A 238 -5.19 7.89 5.88
N ASP A 239 -5.38 8.45 7.08
CA ASP A 239 -5.97 7.73 8.21
C ASP A 239 -7.46 7.40 8.00
N LEU A 240 -8.17 8.20 7.19
CA LEU A 240 -9.57 7.93 6.84
C LEU A 240 -9.75 6.67 5.96
N GLU A 241 -8.74 6.31 5.17
CA GLU A 241 -8.82 5.09 4.33
C GLU A 241 -8.87 3.83 5.20
N GLU A 242 -8.23 3.82 6.36
CA GLU A 242 -8.23 2.68 7.25
C GLU A 242 -9.60 2.41 7.91
N LEU A 243 -10.46 3.45 8.03
CA LEU A 243 -11.83 3.31 8.52
C LEU A 243 -12.70 2.41 7.61
N THR A 244 -12.32 2.23 6.35
CA THR A 244 -13.07 1.43 5.38
C THR A 244 -13.17 -0.05 5.75
N SER A 245 -12.30 -0.53 6.63
CA SER A 245 -12.30 -1.91 7.14
C SER A 245 -13.26 -2.14 8.32
N LEU A 246 -13.74 -1.07 8.96
CA LEU A 246 -14.57 -1.20 10.17
C LEU A 246 -15.89 -1.94 9.93
N PRO A 247 -16.71 -1.59 8.92
CA PRO A 247 -18.00 -2.26 8.73
C PRO A 247 -17.86 -3.74 8.39
N ILE A 248 -16.88 -4.08 7.53
CA ILE A 248 -16.69 -5.48 7.09
C ILE A 248 -16.10 -6.37 8.19
N SER A 249 -15.51 -5.80 9.24
CA SER A 249 -14.98 -6.56 10.37
C SER A 249 -16.05 -7.09 11.33
N ILE A 250 -17.31 -6.71 11.13
CA ILE A 250 -18.43 -7.11 11.98
C ILE A 250 -18.90 -8.53 11.61
N GLU A 251 -19.12 -9.36 12.62
CA GLU A 251 -19.60 -10.74 12.43
C GLU A 251 -20.89 -10.79 11.61
N GLY A 252 -20.95 -11.65 10.62
CA GLY A 252 -22.13 -11.85 9.74
C GLY A 252 -22.23 -10.86 8.58
N VAL A 253 -21.47 -9.76 8.60
CA VAL A 253 -21.48 -8.77 7.50
C VAL A 253 -20.77 -9.35 6.27
N LYS A 254 -21.43 -9.20 5.13
CA LYS A 254 -20.92 -9.60 3.80
C LYS A 254 -20.42 -8.40 3.00
N VAL A 255 -21.01 -7.22 3.22
CA VAL A 255 -20.65 -5.97 2.57
C VAL A 255 -20.50 -4.86 3.60
N GLY A 256 -19.33 -4.26 3.67
CA GLY A 256 -19.04 -3.08 4.48
C GLY A 256 -18.96 -1.83 3.61
N LEU A 257 -19.72 -0.82 3.94
CA LEU A 257 -19.80 0.48 3.25
C LEU A 257 -19.25 1.59 4.14
N THR A 258 -18.41 2.44 3.56
CA THR A 258 -17.94 3.67 4.21
C THR A 258 -18.18 4.85 3.29
N LEU A 259 -19.04 5.79 3.70
CA LEU A 259 -19.39 6.98 2.95
C LEU A 259 -18.69 8.19 3.57
N ARG A 260 -17.94 8.95 2.76
CA ARG A 260 -17.24 10.17 3.18
C ARG A 260 -17.64 11.34 2.31
N GLN A 261 -18.18 12.39 2.91
CA GLN A 261 -18.55 13.60 2.20
C GLN A 261 -17.31 14.35 1.71
N GLN A 262 -17.28 14.66 0.42
CA GLN A 262 -16.20 15.38 -0.24
C GLN A 262 -16.44 16.91 -0.20
N PRO A 263 -15.41 17.75 -0.43
CA PRO A 263 -15.55 19.20 -0.43
C PRO A 263 -16.62 19.75 -1.39
N GLY A 264 -16.91 19.04 -2.50
CA GLY A 264 -17.94 19.38 -3.47
C GLY A 264 -19.35 18.93 -3.10
N GLY A 265 -19.56 18.34 -1.92
CA GLY A 265 -20.84 17.81 -1.45
C GLY A 265 -21.20 16.42 -1.98
N SER A 266 -20.36 15.81 -2.84
CA SER A 266 -20.47 14.41 -3.23
C SER A 266 -20.09 13.49 -2.07
N TYR A 267 -20.41 12.19 -2.20
CA TYR A 267 -19.98 11.14 -1.27
C TYR A 267 -19.06 10.15 -1.98
N ARG A 268 -17.82 10.07 -1.51
CA ARG A 268 -16.93 8.96 -1.84
C ARG A 268 -17.34 7.74 -1.04
N ILE A 269 -17.65 6.65 -1.75
CA ILE A 269 -18.11 5.40 -1.18
C ILE A 269 -17.01 4.36 -1.34
N SER A 270 -16.59 3.77 -0.24
CA SER A 270 -15.71 2.62 -0.22
C SER A 270 -16.50 1.36 0.08
N VAL A 271 -16.32 0.34 -0.75
CA VAL A 271 -16.97 -0.97 -0.64
C VAL A 271 -15.92 -2.01 -0.26
N ARG A 272 -16.18 -2.77 0.79
CA ARG A 272 -15.37 -3.93 1.20
C ARG A 272 -16.28 -5.12 1.33
N THR A 273 -15.84 -6.30 0.85
CA THR A 273 -16.71 -7.49 0.81
C THR A 273 -16.04 -8.71 1.43
N ALA A 274 -16.86 -9.61 1.95
CA ALA A 274 -16.48 -10.96 2.34
C ALA A 274 -16.26 -11.84 1.10
N LYS A 275 -15.65 -13.02 1.27
CA LYS A 275 -15.48 -14.02 0.19
C LYS A 275 -16.84 -14.34 -0.45
N GLY A 276 -16.86 -14.39 -1.78
CA GLY A 276 -18.07 -14.70 -2.56
C GLY A 276 -18.92 -13.49 -2.96
N VAL A 277 -18.51 -12.25 -2.67
CA VAL A 277 -19.21 -11.03 -3.09
C VAL A 277 -18.25 -10.10 -3.84
N ASP A 278 -18.62 -9.61 -5.02
CA ASP A 278 -17.78 -8.76 -5.87
C ASP A 278 -18.01 -7.27 -5.60
N ALA A 279 -17.11 -6.67 -4.83
CA ALA A 279 -17.11 -5.22 -4.57
C ALA A 279 -16.97 -4.39 -5.86
N CYS A 280 -16.20 -4.90 -6.83
CA CYS A 280 -15.97 -4.19 -8.08
C CYS A 280 -17.24 -4.16 -8.94
N ALA A 281 -18.02 -5.24 -8.97
CA ALA A 281 -19.31 -5.28 -9.66
C ALA A 281 -20.28 -4.24 -9.07
N ILE A 282 -20.39 -4.18 -7.73
CA ILE A 282 -21.20 -3.17 -7.03
C ILE A 282 -20.78 -1.74 -7.46
N ALA A 283 -19.49 -1.43 -7.35
CA ALA A 283 -18.99 -0.08 -7.63
C ALA A 283 -19.14 0.31 -9.12
N ARG A 284 -18.91 -0.61 -10.06
CA ARG A 284 -19.00 -0.37 -11.51
C ARG A 284 -20.40 0.05 -11.95
N ARG A 285 -21.46 -0.50 -11.36
CA ARG A 285 -22.85 -0.14 -11.67
C ARG A 285 -23.16 1.33 -11.32
N LEU A 286 -22.33 1.93 -10.45
CA LEU A 286 -22.40 3.34 -10.07
C LEU A 286 -21.26 4.20 -10.66
N GLY A 287 -20.61 3.72 -11.74
CA GLY A 287 -19.55 4.46 -12.41
C GLY A 287 -18.19 4.43 -11.73
N GLY A 288 -18.02 3.58 -10.72
CA GLY A 288 -16.78 3.37 -9.99
C GLY A 288 -15.96 2.17 -10.49
N GLY A 289 -15.11 1.63 -9.62
CA GLY A 289 -14.25 0.48 -9.93
C GLY A 289 -13.39 0.06 -8.77
N GLY A 290 -12.52 -0.93 -9.01
CA GLY A 290 -11.60 -1.47 -8.02
C GLY A 290 -11.35 -2.96 -8.24
N HIS A 291 -11.06 -3.65 -7.13
CA HIS A 291 -10.82 -5.08 -7.09
C HIS A 291 -12.02 -5.84 -6.52
N ASN A 292 -12.02 -7.16 -6.68
CA ASN A 292 -13.11 -8.04 -6.24
C ASN A 292 -13.51 -7.83 -4.76
N ARG A 293 -12.56 -7.59 -3.85
CA ARG A 293 -12.80 -7.42 -2.41
C ARG A 293 -12.76 -5.97 -1.93
N ALA A 294 -12.33 -5.03 -2.77
CA ALA A 294 -12.14 -3.63 -2.41
C ALA A 294 -12.36 -2.73 -3.62
N ALA A 295 -13.42 -1.94 -3.61
CA ALA A 295 -13.78 -1.04 -4.68
C ALA A 295 -14.35 0.27 -4.14
N GLY A 296 -14.58 1.23 -5.02
CA GLY A 296 -15.19 2.50 -4.64
C GLY A 296 -15.83 3.22 -5.81
N CYS A 297 -16.74 4.11 -5.48
CA CYS A 297 -17.39 5.02 -6.42
C CYS A 297 -17.60 6.40 -5.76
N GLU A 298 -18.01 7.36 -6.54
CA GLU A 298 -18.38 8.69 -6.04
C GLU A 298 -19.77 9.06 -6.56
N LEU A 299 -20.64 9.46 -5.63
CA LEU A 299 -22.03 9.84 -5.96
C LEU A 299 -22.30 11.28 -5.60
N LEU A 300 -22.93 12.00 -6.52
CA LEU A 300 -23.44 13.35 -6.30
C LEU A 300 -24.76 13.30 -5.52
N GLY A 301 -25.02 14.31 -4.70
CA GLY A 301 -26.28 14.44 -3.97
C GLY A 301 -26.12 14.37 -2.45
N ASN A 302 -27.25 14.26 -1.74
CA ASN A 302 -27.25 14.16 -0.29
C ASN A 302 -26.95 12.72 0.20
N LEU A 303 -26.73 12.58 1.51
CA LEU A 303 -26.40 11.31 2.16
C LEU A 303 -27.43 10.21 1.88
N GLU A 304 -28.73 10.53 2.01
CA GLU A 304 -29.80 9.55 1.81
C GLU A 304 -29.88 9.04 0.38
N ASN A 305 -29.65 9.91 -0.62
CA ASN A 305 -29.59 9.50 -2.01
C ASN A 305 -28.39 8.58 -2.27
N ALA A 306 -27.22 8.89 -1.69
CA ALA A 306 -26.02 8.07 -1.81
C ALA A 306 -26.20 6.70 -1.13
N LYS A 307 -26.82 6.67 0.07
CA LYS A 307 -27.18 5.42 0.77
C LYS A 307 -28.12 4.56 -0.08
N ASN A 308 -29.23 5.12 -0.54
CA ASN A 308 -30.23 4.38 -1.30
C ASN A 308 -29.65 3.80 -2.60
N ALA A 309 -28.84 4.59 -3.32
CA ALA A 309 -28.22 4.12 -4.55
C ALA A 309 -27.25 2.96 -4.34
N ILE A 310 -26.35 3.07 -3.35
CA ILE A 310 -25.38 1.99 -3.10
C ILE A 310 -26.05 0.75 -2.52
N LEU A 311 -27.03 0.89 -1.63
CA LEU A 311 -27.74 -0.24 -1.02
C LEU A 311 -28.53 -1.06 -2.04
N ALA A 312 -29.13 -0.43 -3.05
CA ALA A 312 -29.80 -1.13 -4.14
C ALA A 312 -28.84 -2.03 -4.92
N GLU A 313 -27.60 -1.55 -5.17
CA GLU A 313 -26.58 -2.34 -5.87
C GLU A 313 -26.00 -3.46 -5.01
N VAL A 314 -25.90 -3.23 -3.69
CA VAL A 314 -25.50 -4.27 -2.73
C VAL A 314 -26.55 -5.38 -2.65
N GLU A 315 -27.84 -5.04 -2.58
CA GLU A 315 -28.93 -6.00 -2.58
C GLU A 315 -28.91 -6.84 -3.85
N ALA A 316 -28.81 -6.20 -5.01
CA ALA A 316 -28.71 -6.89 -6.30
C ALA A 316 -27.51 -7.87 -6.38
N GLU A 317 -26.38 -7.51 -5.78
CA GLU A 317 -25.18 -8.36 -5.75
C GLU A 317 -25.33 -9.55 -4.81
N LEU A 318 -25.93 -9.33 -3.63
CA LEU A 318 -26.13 -10.37 -2.63
C LEU A 318 -27.21 -11.38 -3.02
N ASP A 319 -28.18 -10.98 -3.87
CA ASP A 319 -29.25 -11.84 -4.35
C ASP A 319 -28.93 -12.48 -5.72
N ALA A 320 -27.80 -12.10 -6.36
CA ALA A 320 -27.32 -12.75 -7.58
C ALA A 320 -26.94 -14.21 -7.30
N PRO A 321 -27.24 -15.14 -8.24
CA PRO A 321 -26.79 -16.52 -8.12
C PRO A 321 -25.27 -16.56 -7.98
N GLN A 322 -24.76 -17.09 -6.88
CA GLN A 322 -23.33 -17.29 -6.71
C GLN A 322 -22.92 -18.43 -7.67
N GLU A 323 -22.09 -18.13 -8.67
CA GLU A 323 -21.39 -19.17 -9.41
C GLU A 323 -20.40 -19.82 -8.42
N ASP A 324 -20.60 -21.12 -8.15
CA ASP A 324 -19.72 -21.92 -7.31
C ASP A 324 -18.27 -21.85 -7.85
N ALA A 325 -17.37 -21.17 -7.08
CA ALA A 325 -15.95 -21.01 -7.38
C ALA A 325 -15.09 -21.88 -6.45
#